data_dca115d431ac754440bdf5a4d567f188
#
_entry.id   dca115d431ac754440bdf5a4d567f188
#
_cell.length_a   1.000
_cell.length_b   1.000
_cell.length_c   1.000
_cell.angle_alpha   90.00
_cell.angle_beta   90.00
_cell.angle_gamma   90.00
#
_symmetry.space_group_name_H-M   'P 1'
#
loop_
_entity.id
_entity.type
_entity.pdbx_description
1 polymer ?
#
loop_
_entity_poly.entity_id
_entity_poly.type
_entity_poly.pdbx_seq_one_letter_code
_entity_poly.pdbx_strand_id
1 'polypeptide(L)'
;MRRIAPLFAFVLSHLLLLLGCGDGARKNAATLVLYNGRLFTADSTRPEATAIAMRGDTILYVGDDAGARALAGPSTEQIDLQGAFAMPGFIEGHGHFWGLGQSLQIVSLSGAATWSEVVERVARQTQHTPPGDWIEGRGWHQEKWTEPLSRSVNGYPYHHELSARTPQHPVVLRHASGHALLANARAMELAGISRETPDPVGGRIVRDASGNLTGVFEENAMDFILHPLAAWKNLRNEAEKAAAFERSVRLASEACLRHGVTSFQDAGSSWWEIEQFRRLADEGRLPVRLWVMIAQPRPSELPRLADFPQTNIGRGFLTVRAVKSYLDGALGSYGAWLLAPYADKPGHIGQEVTPLDTLRRIAEACQKYGLQLCVHAIGDRANREILNLYGAFVGADEDRRWRVEHAQHLDPEDIPRFGRLGVIASIQAVHCTSDAPFVVKRLGTERARSGAYAWRSLLDSGARLANGTDTPVEDINPLACIYAAVTRKRPDTGEAFFPQQAMTRQEALLSYTLWNAYAAFEEGEKGSLTPGKRADVVVLSEDLLHCPPEKILQARVLHTIVAGRRAWSAL
;
A
#
# COMPACT_ATOMS: atom_id res chain seq x y z
N MET A 1 14.89 60.12 67.92
CA MET A 1 14.36 59.98 66.53
C MET A 1 15.46 59.46 65.62
N ARG A 2 15.55 58.17 65.43
CA ARG A 2 16.46 57.57 64.42
C ARG A 2 15.63 56.63 63.55
N ARG A 3 15.71 56.88 62.23
CA ARG A 3 15.00 56.19 61.16
C ARG A 3 15.57 54.75 60.97
N ILE A 4 14.71 53.76 60.96
CA ILE A 4 15.02 52.40 60.53
C ILE A 4 14.08 52.10 59.36
N ALA A 5 14.63 51.97 58.15
CA ALA A 5 14.09 51.34 56.97
C ALA A 5 15.21 51.25 55.92
N PRO A 6 15.21 50.35 54.94
CA PRO A 6 14.48 49.10 54.74
C PRO A 6 15.42 47.92 54.38
N LEU A 7 15.26 46.78 55.00
CA LEU A 7 16.00 45.55 54.62
C LEU A 7 15.10 44.43 54.07
N PHE A 8 13.80 44.71 53.83
CA PHE A 8 12.85 43.66 53.41
C PHE A 8 12.57 43.57 51.89
N ALA A 9 13.06 44.55 51.09
CA ALA A 9 12.74 44.60 49.64
C ALA A 9 13.65 43.74 48.76
N PHE A 10 14.81 43.28 49.23
CA PHE A 10 15.78 42.58 48.39
C PHE A 10 15.64 41.05 48.35
N VAL A 11 14.97 40.45 49.33
CA VAL A 11 14.79 39.00 49.40
C VAL A 11 13.60 38.51 48.55
N LEU A 12 12.59 39.38 48.30
CA LEU A 12 11.42 38.99 47.52
C LEU A 12 11.66 39.04 46.01
N SER A 13 12.64 39.83 45.53
CA SER A 13 12.94 39.92 44.09
C SER A 13 13.76 38.72 43.57
N HIS A 14 14.54 38.06 44.44
CA HIS A 14 15.31 36.83 44.08
C HIS A 14 14.46 35.56 44.11
N LEU A 15 13.38 35.51 44.87
CA LEU A 15 12.47 34.37 44.92
C LEU A 15 11.52 34.34 43.70
N LEU A 16 11.19 35.49 43.11
CA LEU A 16 10.38 35.58 41.88
C LEU A 16 11.14 35.24 40.58
N LEU A 17 12.48 35.36 40.56
CA LEU A 17 13.33 34.97 39.44
C LEU A 17 13.56 33.46 39.38
N LEU A 18 13.42 32.72 40.47
CA LEU A 18 13.53 31.24 40.51
C LEU A 18 12.23 30.54 40.10
N LEU A 19 11.07 31.18 40.19
CA LEU A 19 9.78 30.62 39.77
C LEU A 19 9.53 30.80 38.25
N GLY A 20 10.18 31.77 37.61
CA GLY A 20 10.02 32.02 36.16
C GLY A 20 10.81 31.08 35.26
N CYS A 21 11.89 30.45 35.72
CA CYS A 21 12.69 29.49 34.93
C CYS A 21 12.10 28.08 34.89
N GLY A 22 11.18 27.72 35.78
CA GLY A 22 10.59 26.38 35.84
C GLY A 22 9.51 26.13 34.79
N ASP A 23 8.74 27.15 34.42
CA ASP A 23 7.62 26.99 33.47
C ASP A 23 8.05 27.02 32.00
N GLY A 24 9.09 27.74 31.67
CA GLY A 24 9.66 27.77 30.32
C GLY A 24 10.39 26.46 29.95
N ALA A 25 11.09 25.88 30.92
CA ALA A 25 11.75 24.59 30.74
C ALA A 25 10.74 23.42 30.62
N ARG A 26 9.61 23.49 31.35
CA ARG A 26 8.52 22.49 31.25
C ARG A 26 7.82 22.50 29.89
N LYS A 27 7.65 23.69 29.27
CA LYS A 27 6.98 23.83 27.96
C LYS A 27 7.84 23.31 26.79
N ASN A 28 9.14 23.21 26.94
CA ASN A 28 10.08 22.82 25.87
C ASN A 28 10.61 21.38 25.99
N ALA A 29 10.24 20.62 27.03
CA ALA A 29 10.69 19.26 27.21
C ALA A 29 10.12 18.31 26.15
N ALA A 30 10.89 17.26 25.81
CA ALA A 30 10.43 16.16 24.99
C ALA A 30 9.26 15.42 25.70
N THR A 31 8.34 14.87 24.92
CA THR A 31 7.30 13.97 25.43
C THR A 31 7.73 12.51 25.41
N LEU A 32 8.62 12.16 24.46
CA LEU A 32 9.17 10.83 24.29
C LEU A 32 10.65 10.93 23.88
N VAL A 33 11.50 10.11 24.52
CA VAL A 33 12.91 9.92 24.16
C VAL A 33 13.16 8.43 23.95
N LEU A 34 13.73 8.08 22.79
CA LEU A 34 14.31 6.76 22.53
C LEU A 34 15.82 6.91 22.59
N TYR A 35 16.53 6.04 23.30
CA TYR A 35 17.98 6.11 23.49
C TYR A 35 18.61 4.72 23.52
N ASN A 36 19.95 4.65 23.44
CA ASN A 36 20.71 3.40 23.43
C ASN A 36 20.27 2.46 22.27
N GLY A 37 20.08 3.03 21.07
CA GLY A 37 19.67 2.32 19.87
C GLY A 37 20.69 2.41 18.73
N ARG A 38 20.32 1.81 17.60
CA ARG A 38 20.99 1.99 16.30
C ARG A 38 19.97 2.59 15.35
N LEU A 39 20.10 3.88 15.04
CA LEU A 39 19.13 4.60 14.26
C LEU A 39 19.62 4.79 12.81
N PHE A 40 18.86 4.26 11.84
CA PHE A 40 18.94 4.66 10.43
C PHE A 40 18.02 5.88 10.24
N THR A 41 18.59 7.02 9.92
CA THR A 41 17.84 8.28 9.88
C THR A 41 17.18 8.56 8.54
N ALA A 42 17.61 7.93 7.44
CA ALA A 42 17.30 8.29 6.07
C ALA A 42 17.63 9.78 5.73
N ASP A 43 18.53 10.40 6.49
CA ASP A 43 19.07 11.75 6.28
C ASP A 43 20.55 11.63 5.92
N SER A 44 20.91 12.01 4.69
CA SER A 44 22.30 11.88 4.20
C SER A 44 23.29 12.74 4.96
N THR A 45 22.84 13.78 5.65
CA THR A 45 23.70 14.66 6.46
C THR A 45 24.03 14.06 7.82
N ARG A 46 23.21 13.11 8.30
CA ARG A 46 23.39 12.39 9.56
C ARG A 46 22.81 10.97 9.39
N PRO A 47 23.45 10.07 8.66
CA PRO A 47 22.86 8.77 8.30
C PRO A 47 22.57 7.86 9.49
N GLU A 48 23.29 8.04 10.61
CA GLU A 48 23.15 7.23 11.82
C GLU A 48 23.07 8.09 13.08
N ALA A 49 22.43 7.55 14.11
CA ALA A 49 22.34 8.13 15.45
C ALA A 49 22.13 7.02 16.50
N THR A 50 22.18 7.35 17.80
CA THR A 50 21.86 6.41 18.88
C THR A 50 20.58 6.76 19.60
N ALA A 51 20.09 8.01 19.45
CA ALA A 51 18.92 8.50 20.18
C ALA A 51 18.13 9.53 19.38
N ILE A 52 16.85 9.66 19.77
CA ILE A 52 15.91 10.65 19.23
C ILE A 52 15.03 11.19 20.36
N ALA A 53 14.80 12.50 20.37
CA ALA A 53 13.84 13.15 21.27
C ALA A 53 12.69 13.76 20.47
N MET A 54 11.46 13.56 20.91
CA MET A 54 10.23 13.97 20.25
C MET A 54 9.33 14.77 21.20
N ARG A 55 8.60 15.76 20.67
CA ARG A 55 7.57 16.49 21.42
C ARG A 55 6.29 16.52 20.61
N GLY A 56 5.27 15.78 21.09
CA GLY A 56 4.07 15.58 20.29
C GLY A 56 4.45 15.05 18.90
N ASP A 57 3.87 15.61 17.87
CA ASP A 57 4.08 15.18 16.46
C ASP A 57 5.39 15.69 15.81
N THR A 58 6.37 16.13 16.60
CA THR A 58 7.59 16.75 16.02
C THR A 58 8.86 16.15 16.61
N ILE A 59 9.82 15.81 15.77
CA ILE A 59 11.18 15.44 16.16
C ILE A 59 11.91 16.71 16.61
N LEU A 60 12.43 16.70 17.84
CA LEU A 60 13.23 17.80 18.39
C LEU A 60 14.71 17.63 18.15
N TYR A 61 15.20 16.39 18.27
CA TYR A 61 16.62 16.07 18.24
C TYR A 61 16.85 14.65 17.71
N VAL A 62 17.90 14.49 16.95
CA VAL A 62 18.45 13.20 16.52
C VAL A 62 19.96 13.25 16.69
N GLY A 63 20.55 12.29 17.42
CA GLY A 63 21.98 12.29 17.67
C GLY A 63 22.37 11.24 18.72
N ASP A 64 23.16 11.66 19.71
CA ASP A 64 23.61 10.81 20.81
C ASP A 64 22.59 10.79 21.98
N ASP A 65 22.81 9.83 22.88
CA ASP A 65 21.96 9.60 24.06
C ASP A 65 21.98 10.79 25.03
N ALA A 66 23.13 11.43 25.21
CA ALA A 66 23.28 12.54 26.13
C ALA A 66 22.45 13.74 25.66
N GLY A 67 22.55 14.10 24.37
CA GLY A 67 21.77 15.18 23.77
C GLY A 67 20.27 14.94 23.80
N ALA A 68 19.82 13.72 23.49
CA ALA A 68 18.41 13.37 23.52
C ALA A 68 17.84 13.42 24.96
N ARG A 69 18.55 12.84 25.93
CA ARG A 69 18.13 12.79 27.34
C ARG A 69 18.19 14.16 28.03
N ALA A 70 19.04 15.07 27.57
CA ALA A 70 19.08 16.45 28.05
C ALA A 70 17.78 17.23 27.77
N LEU A 71 16.98 16.78 26.80
CA LEU A 71 15.67 17.34 26.48
C LEU A 71 14.53 16.70 27.29
N ALA A 72 14.80 15.67 28.10
CA ALA A 72 13.78 15.04 28.92
C ALA A 72 13.39 15.91 30.11
N GLY A 73 12.09 15.97 30.40
CA GLY A 73 11.52 16.57 31.60
C GLY A 73 10.91 15.51 32.52
N PRO A 74 10.32 15.91 33.66
CA PRO A 74 9.74 14.98 34.65
C PRO A 74 8.64 14.07 34.10
N SER A 75 7.93 14.49 33.04
CA SER A 75 6.83 13.74 32.41
C SER A 75 7.22 13.08 31.09
N THR A 76 8.50 13.12 30.72
CA THR A 76 8.99 12.52 29.49
C THR A 76 9.03 10.99 29.61
N GLU A 77 8.34 10.29 28.72
CA GLU A 77 8.53 8.85 28.54
C GLU A 77 9.93 8.61 27.96
N GLN A 78 10.69 7.70 28.58
CA GLN A 78 12.03 7.34 28.10
C GLN A 78 12.06 5.84 27.84
N ILE A 79 12.43 5.44 26.64
CA ILE A 79 12.51 4.03 26.23
C ILE A 79 13.98 3.71 25.94
N ASP A 80 14.55 2.79 26.69
CA ASP A 80 15.86 2.19 26.41
C ASP A 80 15.67 1.15 25.30
N LEU A 81 16.29 1.40 24.15
CA LEU A 81 16.23 0.51 23.00
C LEU A 81 17.14 -0.72 23.14
N GLN A 82 18.04 -0.75 24.11
CA GLN A 82 18.94 -1.89 24.38
C GLN A 82 19.68 -2.37 23.12
N GLY A 83 20.11 -1.44 22.27
CA GLY A 83 20.78 -1.72 21.01
C GLY A 83 19.87 -2.11 19.84
N ALA A 84 18.54 -2.09 20.01
CA ALA A 84 17.59 -2.35 18.93
C ALA A 84 17.72 -1.33 17.79
N PHE A 85 17.32 -1.75 16.60
CA PHE A 85 17.34 -0.92 15.40
C PHE A 85 16.09 -0.04 15.31
N ALA A 86 16.26 1.24 15.03
CA ALA A 86 15.16 2.15 14.80
C ALA A 86 15.35 2.92 13.49
N MET A 87 14.25 3.27 12.85
CA MET A 87 14.25 4.00 11.58
C MET A 87 12.96 4.81 11.43
N PRO A 88 12.83 5.69 10.40
CA PRO A 88 11.54 6.31 10.10
C PRO A 88 10.47 5.24 9.97
N GLY A 89 9.27 5.51 10.49
CA GLY A 89 8.14 4.61 10.31
C GLY A 89 7.93 4.26 8.85
N PHE A 90 7.60 3.02 8.57
CA PHE A 90 7.36 2.59 7.19
C PHE A 90 6.20 3.37 6.58
N ILE A 91 6.36 3.74 5.33
CA ILE A 91 5.33 4.32 4.49
C ILE A 91 4.94 3.27 3.46
N GLU A 92 3.73 2.74 3.53
CA GLU A 92 3.17 1.90 2.48
C GLU A 92 2.96 2.75 1.23
N GLY A 93 3.70 2.48 0.15
CA GLY A 93 3.71 3.32 -1.06
C GLY A 93 2.57 3.05 -2.03
N HIS A 94 1.89 1.91 -1.91
CA HIS A 94 0.76 1.52 -2.74
C HIS A 94 0.00 0.38 -2.07
N GLY A 95 -1.23 0.62 -1.68
CA GLY A 95 -2.13 -0.38 -1.15
C GLY A 95 -3.57 0.13 -1.11
N HIS A 96 -4.50 -0.68 -0.62
CA HIS A 96 -5.91 -0.37 -0.52
C HIS A 96 -6.35 -0.43 0.94
N PHE A 97 -6.28 0.71 1.63
CA PHE A 97 -6.41 0.78 3.09
C PHE A 97 -7.75 0.25 3.60
N TRP A 98 -8.87 0.74 3.03
CA TRP A 98 -10.17 0.19 3.37
C TRP A 98 -10.30 -1.27 2.95
N GLY A 99 -9.79 -1.62 1.77
CA GLY A 99 -9.72 -2.99 1.26
C GLY A 99 -8.98 -3.95 2.19
N LEU A 100 -7.87 -3.51 2.81
CA LEU A 100 -7.17 -4.26 3.84
C LEU A 100 -8.09 -4.54 5.03
N GLY A 101 -8.75 -3.51 5.56
CA GLY A 101 -9.69 -3.69 6.68
C GLY A 101 -10.87 -4.59 6.36
N GLN A 102 -11.36 -4.57 5.12
CA GLN A 102 -12.39 -5.49 4.65
C GLN A 102 -11.86 -6.92 4.52
N SER A 103 -10.65 -7.10 3.98
CA SER A 103 -10.05 -8.42 3.80
C SER A 103 -9.83 -9.18 5.11
N LEU A 104 -9.63 -8.45 6.21
CA LEU A 104 -9.51 -9.02 7.55
C LEU A 104 -10.85 -9.48 8.16
N GLN A 105 -11.97 -9.22 7.48
CA GLN A 105 -13.32 -9.61 7.90
C GLN A 105 -13.94 -10.70 7.00
N ILE A 106 -13.24 -11.16 5.97
CA ILE A 106 -13.71 -12.17 5.02
C ILE A 106 -12.81 -13.43 5.09
N VAL A 107 -13.20 -14.48 4.38
CA VAL A 107 -12.43 -15.73 4.38
C VAL A 107 -11.07 -15.52 3.72
N SER A 108 -10.00 -15.63 4.48
CA SER A 108 -8.64 -15.63 3.93
C SER A 108 -8.38 -16.95 3.18
N LEU A 109 -8.06 -16.80 1.90
CA LEU A 109 -7.70 -17.92 1.01
C LEU A 109 -6.20 -17.89 0.66
N SER A 110 -5.47 -16.89 1.14
CA SER A 110 -4.02 -16.80 0.97
C SER A 110 -3.32 -18.01 1.61
N GLY A 111 -2.30 -18.53 0.92
CA GLY A 111 -1.57 -19.71 1.37
C GLY A 111 -2.37 -21.03 1.31
N ALA A 112 -3.59 -21.05 0.73
CA ALA A 112 -4.25 -22.32 0.42
C ALA A 112 -3.43 -23.08 -0.63
N ALA A 113 -3.05 -24.32 -0.30
CA ALA A 113 -2.19 -25.14 -1.13
C ALA A 113 -2.95 -25.87 -2.25
N THR A 114 -4.27 -25.98 -2.15
CA THR A 114 -5.12 -26.70 -3.11
C THR A 114 -6.48 -26.03 -3.29
N TRP A 115 -7.18 -26.34 -4.39
CA TRP A 115 -8.57 -25.91 -4.58
C TRP A 115 -9.50 -26.48 -3.50
N SER A 116 -9.34 -27.76 -3.14
CA SER A 116 -10.14 -28.39 -2.08
C SER A 116 -9.99 -27.67 -0.74
N GLU A 117 -8.79 -27.20 -0.41
CA GLU A 117 -8.58 -26.40 0.80
C GLU A 117 -9.31 -25.06 0.74
N VAL A 118 -9.33 -24.39 -0.42
CA VAL A 118 -10.13 -23.18 -0.65
C VAL A 118 -11.60 -23.45 -0.35
N VAL A 119 -12.16 -24.51 -0.95
CA VAL A 119 -13.57 -24.92 -0.75
C VAL A 119 -13.87 -25.21 0.72
N GLU A 120 -12.98 -25.94 1.42
CA GLU A 120 -13.15 -26.25 2.84
C GLU A 120 -13.12 -25.02 3.75
N ARG A 121 -12.22 -24.06 3.47
CA ARG A 121 -12.18 -22.79 4.23
C ARG A 121 -13.50 -22.03 4.10
N VAL A 122 -14.06 -21.97 2.89
CA VAL A 122 -15.34 -21.30 2.64
C VAL A 122 -16.52 -22.09 3.23
N ALA A 123 -16.52 -23.42 3.11
CA ALA A 123 -17.56 -24.26 3.68
C ALA A 123 -17.68 -24.13 5.20
N ARG A 124 -16.55 -23.96 5.91
CA ARG A 124 -16.58 -23.68 7.35
C ARG A 124 -17.28 -22.37 7.69
N GLN A 125 -17.17 -21.35 6.81
CA GLN A 125 -17.81 -20.06 7.03
C GLN A 125 -19.34 -20.14 6.98
N THR A 126 -19.93 -21.12 6.26
CA THR A 126 -21.39 -21.30 6.23
C THR A 126 -22.01 -21.55 7.60
N GLN A 127 -21.23 -22.11 8.55
CA GLN A 127 -21.67 -22.38 9.92
C GLN A 127 -21.84 -21.08 10.75
N HIS A 128 -21.24 -19.99 10.30
CA HIS A 128 -21.23 -18.70 10.98
C HIS A 128 -21.96 -17.61 10.20
N THR A 129 -22.53 -17.94 9.04
CA THR A 129 -23.23 -17.01 8.16
C THR A 129 -24.69 -17.42 8.03
N PRO A 130 -25.67 -16.53 8.24
CA PRO A 130 -27.08 -16.86 8.03
C PRO A 130 -27.36 -17.30 6.59
N PRO A 131 -28.25 -18.29 6.36
CA PRO A 131 -28.66 -18.69 5.02
C PRO A 131 -29.17 -17.50 4.21
N GLY A 132 -28.73 -17.38 2.96
CA GLY A 132 -29.05 -16.26 2.06
C GLY A 132 -28.06 -15.11 2.12
N ASP A 133 -27.29 -14.97 3.19
CA ASP A 133 -26.24 -13.96 3.28
C ASP A 133 -25.01 -14.33 2.44
N TRP A 134 -24.35 -13.31 1.91
CA TRP A 134 -23.16 -13.47 1.10
C TRP A 134 -21.94 -13.91 1.93
N ILE A 135 -21.17 -14.84 1.37
CA ILE A 135 -19.85 -15.20 1.86
C ILE A 135 -18.80 -14.66 0.89
N GLU A 136 -17.92 -13.83 1.41
CA GLU A 136 -16.80 -13.28 0.66
C GLU A 136 -15.50 -13.97 1.06
N GLY A 137 -14.62 -14.22 0.09
CA GLY A 137 -13.27 -14.71 0.33
C GLY A 137 -12.28 -14.03 -0.63
N ARG A 138 -10.97 -14.06 -0.27
CA ARG A 138 -9.92 -13.46 -1.09
C ARG A 138 -8.60 -14.22 -0.93
N GLY A 139 -7.79 -14.21 -2.00
CA GLY A 139 -6.39 -14.60 -1.93
C GLY A 139 -6.06 -15.95 -2.56
N TRP A 140 -7.02 -16.60 -3.24
CA TRP A 140 -6.71 -17.80 -4.00
C TRP A 140 -5.92 -17.47 -5.27
N HIS A 141 -5.00 -18.40 -5.67
CA HIS A 141 -4.21 -18.25 -6.88
C HIS A 141 -3.82 -19.63 -7.42
N GLN A 142 -4.35 -20.02 -8.58
CA GLN A 142 -4.20 -21.34 -9.18
C GLN A 142 -2.75 -21.74 -9.49
N GLU A 143 -1.89 -20.75 -9.83
CA GLU A 143 -0.49 -21.03 -10.15
C GLU A 143 0.38 -21.27 -8.88
N LYS A 144 -0.20 -21.08 -7.69
CA LYS A 144 0.46 -21.33 -6.39
C LYS A 144 0.02 -22.66 -5.75
N TRP A 145 -0.89 -23.40 -6.39
CA TRP A 145 -1.36 -24.68 -5.85
C TRP A 145 -0.35 -25.79 -6.13
N THR A 146 -0.22 -26.69 -5.16
CA THR A 146 0.70 -27.84 -5.21
C THR A 146 0.11 -29.04 -5.95
N GLU A 147 -1.22 -29.07 -6.11
CA GLU A 147 -1.92 -30.15 -6.80
C GLU A 147 -2.61 -29.62 -8.06
N PRO A 148 -2.51 -30.34 -9.19
CA PRO A 148 -3.21 -29.98 -10.40
C PRO A 148 -4.73 -30.13 -10.23
N LEU A 149 -5.49 -29.24 -10.86
CA LEU A 149 -6.94 -29.37 -10.94
C LEU A 149 -7.32 -30.55 -11.83
N SER A 150 -8.28 -31.37 -11.40
CA SER A 150 -8.85 -32.44 -12.20
C SER A 150 -9.52 -31.95 -13.48
N ARG A 151 -10.06 -30.72 -13.44
CA ARG A 151 -10.68 -30.01 -14.56
C ARG A 151 -10.44 -28.52 -14.44
N SER A 152 -9.98 -27.87 -15.53
CA SER A 152 -9.72 -26.43 -15.53
C SER A 152 -9.92 -25.82 -16.91
N VAL A 153 -10.14 -24.50 -16.93
CA VAL A 153 -10.07 -23.64 -18.12
C VAL A 153 -9.07 -22.53 -17.84
N ASN A 154 -8.02 -22.40 -18.66
CA ASN A 154 -6.91 -21.47 -18.43
C ASN A 154 -6.26 -21.60 -17.03
N GLY A 155 -6.25 -22.82 -16.45
CA GLY A 155 -5.78 -23.08 -15.09
C GLY A 155 -6.80 -22.73 -13.98
N TYR A 156 -7.94 -22.15 -14.30
CA TYR A 156 -8.97 -21.82 -13.31
C TYR A 156 -9.85 -23.01 -12.94
N PRO A 157 -10.30 -23.12 -11.67
CA PRO A 157 -11.22 -24.15 -11.24
C PRO A 157 -12.65 -23.88 -11.75
N TYR A 158 -13.49 -24.90 -11.64
CA TYR A 158 -14.92 -24.77 -11.81
C TYR A 158 -15.62 -24.51 -10.47
N HIS A 159 -16.74 -23.80 -10.50
CA HIS A 159 -17.55 -23.48 -9.31
C HIS A 159 -18.27 -24.68 -8.66
N HIS A 160 -18.38 -25.84 -9.36
CA HIS A 160 -19.30 -26.92 -8.98
C HIS A 160 -19.06 -27.46 -7.57
N GLU A 161 -17.81 -27.72 -7.19
CA GLU A 161 -17.48 -28.21 -5.86
C GLU A 161 -17.84 -27.18 -4.77
N LEU A 162 -17.49 -25.92 -5.00
CA LEU A 162 -17.87 -24.82 -4.11
C LEU A 162 -19.39 -24.70 -4.00
N SER A 163 -20.12 -24.77 -5.13
CA SER A 163 -21.57 -24.67 -5.16
C SER A 163 -22.26 -25.81 -4.41
N ALA A 164 -21.73 -27.01 -4.51
CA ALA A 164 -22.25 -28.18 -3.76
C ALA A 164 -22.08 -28.01 -2.24
N ARG A 165 -21.00 -27.36 -1.79
CA ARG A 165 -20.71 -27.15 -0.38
C ARG A 165 -21.36 -25.88 0.21
N THR A 166 -21.86 -24.99 -0.64
CA THR A 166 -22.45 -23.69 -0.23
C THR A 166 -23.79 -23.41 -0.90
N PRO A 167 -24.76 -24.36 -0.94
CA PRO A 167 -25.98 -24.24 -1.76
C PRO A 167 -26.91 -23.11 -1.30
N GLN A 168 -26.87 -22.73 -0.02
CA GLN A 168 -27.77 -21.72 0.56
C GLN A 168 -27.17 -20.32 0.59
N HIS A 169 -25.86 -20.17 0.26
CA HIS A 169 -25.16 -18.91 0.36
C HIS A 169 -24.65 -18.46 -1.01
N PRO A 170 -24.89 -17.23 -1.44
CA PRO A 170 -24.14 -16.66 -2.53
C PRO A 170 -22.67 -16.45 -2.10
N VAL A 171 -21.72 -16.96 -2.90
CA VAL A 171 -20.29 -16.91 -2.59
C VAL A 171 -19.55 -16.20 -3.69
N VAL A 172 -18.66 -15.29 -3.29
CA VAL A 172 -17.70 -14.62 -4.18
C VAL A 172 -16.29 -14.74 -3.60
N LEU A 173 -15.38 -15.29 -4.39
CA LEU A 173 -13.98 -15.48 -4.03
C LEU A 173 -13.10 -14.67 -4.96
N ARG A 174 -12.51 -13.57 -4.44
CA ARG A 174 -11.62 -12.72 -5.22
C ARG A 174 -10.26 -13.40 -5.38
N HIS A 175 -9.75 -13.43 -6.60
CA HIS A 175 -8.40 -13.87 -6.90
C HIS A 175 -7.38 -12.99 -6.19
N ALA A 176 -6.18 -13.50 -5.89
CA ALA A 176 -5.13 -12.77 -5.21
C ALA A 176 -4.78 -11.45 -5.94
N SER A 177 -4.68 -11.49 -7.27
CA SER A 177 -4.38 -10.31 -8.09
C SER A 177 -5.44 -9.20 -8.03
N GLY A 178 -6.67 -9.50 -7.59
CA GLY A 178 -7.78 -8.54 -7.67
C GLY A 178 -8.45 -8.43 -9.05
N HIS A 179 -7.88 -9.00 -10.09
CA HIS A 179 -8.34 -8.90 -11.50
C HIS A 179 -9.21 -10.07 -11.97
N ALA A 180 -9.58 -10.98 -11.07
CA ALA A 180 -10.54 -12.04 -11.30
C ALA A 180 -11.30 -12.38 -10.02
N LEU A 181 -12.47 -12.98 -10.17
CA LEU A 181 -13.21 -13.62 -9.08
C LEU A 181 -13.83 -14.94 -9.53
N LEU A 182 -14.14 -15.80 -8.56
CA LEU A 182 -14.96 -16.98 -8.75
C LEU A 182 -16.24 -16.84 -7.95
N ALA A 183 -17.39 -17.04 -8.61
CA ALA A 183 -18.71 -17.05 -8.02
C ALA A 183 -19.32 -18.45 -8.03
N ASN A 184 -20.02 -18.85 -6.97
CA ASN A 184 -20.78 -20.09 -6.96
C ASN A 184 -22.09 -19.97 -7.74
N ALA A 185 -22.81 -21.06 -7.95
CA ALA A 185 -24.05 -21.10 -8.69
C ALA A 185 -25.09 -20.13 -8.10
N ARG A 186 -25.22 -20.03 -6.77
CA ARG A 186 -26.17 -19.13 -6.10
C ARG A 186 -25.86 -17.67 -6.34
N ALA A 187 -24.59 -17.28 -6.35
CA ALA A 187 -24.20 -15.89 -6.66
C ALA A 187 -24.48 -15.56 -8.14
N MET A 188 -24.20 -16.47 -9.07
CA MET A 188 -24.50 -16.30 -10.49
C MET A 188 -26.03 -16.22 -10.75
N GLU A 189 -26.81 -17.04 -10.06
CA GLU A 189 -28.28 -16.98 -10.13
C GLU A 189 -28.82 -15.60 -9.70
N LEU A 190 -28.37 -15.09 -8.55
CA LEU A 190 -28.75 -13.75 -8.06
C LEU A 190 -28.31 -12.62 -9.00
N ALA A 191 -27.23 -12.83 -9.72
CA ALA A 191 -26.70 -11.89 -10.73
C ALA A 191 -27.41 -12.02 -12.09
N GLY A 192 -28.31 -13.00 -12.29
CA GLY A 192 -28.98 -13.28 -13.56
C GLY A 192 -28.02 -13.75 -14.66
N ILE A 193 -26.91 -14.38 -14.31
CA ILE A 193 -25.88 -14.85 -15.25
C ILE A 193 -26.25 -16.22 -15.81
N SER A 194 -26.24 -16.31 -17.13
CA SER A 194 -26.48 -17.55 -17.89
C SER A 194 -25.38 -17.81 -18.92
N ARG A 195 -25.49 -18.93 -19.65
CA ARG A 195 -24.58 -19.24 -20.77
C ARG A 195 -24.60 -18.18 -21.87
N GLU A 196 -25.74 -17.57 -22.07
CA GLU A 196 -26.05 -16.58 -23.10
C GLU A 196 -25.60 -15.16 -22.72
N THR A 197 -25.26 -14.91 -21.46
CA THR A 197 -24.79 -13.58 -21.02
C THR A 197 -23.53 -13.19 -21.78
N PRO A 198 -23.51 -12.06 -22.54
CA PRO A 198 -22.36 -11.67 -23.33
C PRO A 198 -21.21 -11.18 -22.42
N ASP A 199 -19.99 -11.28 -22.93
CA ASP A 199 -18.84 -10.65 -22.29
C ASP A 199 -18.96 -9.12 -22.37
N PRO A 200 -18.66 -8.38 -21.32
CA PRO A 200 -18.67 -6.93 -21.35
C PRO A 200 -17.38 -6.40 -21.99
N VAL A 201 -17.40 -5.15 -22.43
CA VAL A 201 -16.19 -4.47 -22.93
C VAL A 201 -15.14 -4.43 -21.82
N GLY A 202 -13.91 -4.86 -22.10
CA GLY A 202 -12.83 -4.89 -21.14
C GLY A 202 -12.96 -5.96 -20.05
N GLY A 203 -13.76 -7.04 -20.29
CA GLY A 203 -13.92 -8.14 -19.34
C GLY A 203 -14.32 -9.45 -20.01
N ARG A 204 -14.19 -10.55 -19.31
CA ARG A 204 -14.50 -11.89 -19.83
C ARG A 204 -15.18 -12.77 -18.77
N ILE A 205 -16.26 -13.44 -19.16
CA ILE A 205 -16.87 -14.54 -18.42
C ILE A 205 -16.19 -15.84 -18.89
N VAL A 206 -15.46 -16.51 -18.02
CA VAL A 206 -14.69 -17.71 -18.42
C VAL A 206 -15.63 -18.89 -18.64
N ARG A 207 -15.61 -19.43 -19.87
CA ARG A 207 -16.42 -20.58 -20.31
C ARG A 207 -15.54 -21.72 -20.80
N ASP A 208 -16.05 -22.95 -20.68
CA ASP A 208 -15.41 -24.12 -21.30
C ASP A 208 -15.72 -24.18 -22.82
N ALA A 209 -15.11 -25.15 -23.49
CA ALA A 209 -15.29 -25.35 -24.95
C ALA A 209 -16.75 -25.63 -25.35
N SER A 210 -17.60 -26.06 -24.43
CA SER A 210 -19.03 -26.28 -24.65
C SER A 210 -19.88 -25.05 -24.30
N GLY A 211 -19.26 -23.93 -23.90
CA GLY A 211 -19.93 -22.70 -23.49
C GLY A 211 -20.46 -22.70 -22.05
N ASN A 212 -20.14 -23.72 -21.24
CA ASN A 212 -20.58 -23.74 -19.84
C ASN A 212 -19.77 -22.78 -18.99
N LEU A 213 -20.44 -22.14 -18.03
CA LEU A 213 -19.81 -21.22 -17.09
C LEU A 213 -18.86 -21.98 -16.15
N THR A 214 -17.64 -21.51 -16.00
CA THR A 214 -16.73 -22.00 -14.96
C THR A 214 -17.02 -21.40 -13.60
N GLY A 215 -17.70 -20.26 -13.56
CA GLY A 215 -17.91 -19.42 -12.39
C GLY A 215 -16.84 -18.32 -12.26
N VAL A 216 -15.85 -18.26 -13.15
CA VAL A 216 -14.79 -17.25 -13.12
C VAL A 216 -15.12 -16.06 -14.02
N PHE A 217 -14.89 -14.87 -13.50
CA PHE A 217 -15.12 -13.58 -14.14
C PHE A 217 -13.82 -12.77 -14.06
N GLU A 218 -13.38 -12.19 -15.18
CA GLU A 218 -12.16 -11.40 -15.29
C GLU A 218 -12.48 -9.94 -15.62
N GLU A 219 -11.70 -9.04 -15.01
CA GLU A 219 -11.73 -7.59 -15.22
C GLU A 219 -13.17 -7.04 -15.09
N ASN A 220 -13.64 -6.25 -16.06
CA ASN A 220 -14.99 -5.63 -16.01
C ASN A 220 -16.14 -6.66 -15.91
N ALA A 221 -15.90 -7.93 -16.23
CA ALA A 221 -16.93 -8.96 -16.04
C ALA A 221 -17.18 -9.27 -14.55
N MET A 222 -16.25 -8.94 -13.66
CA MET A 222 -16.46 -9.08 -12.21
C MET A 222 -17.66 -8.27 -11.73
N ASP A 223 -17.98 -7.15 -12.37
CA ASP A 223 -19.07 -6.26 -12.01
C ASP A 223 -20.43 -6.94 -12.03
N PHE A 224 -20.62 -7.95 -12.87
CA PHE A 224 -21.86 -8.75 -12.87
C PHE A 224 -22.16 -9.38 -11.50
N ILE A 225 -21.11 -9.76 -10.76
CA ILE A 225 -21.25 -10.36 -9.42
C ILE A 225 -21.09 -9.31 -8.32
N LEU A 226 -20.24 -8.31 -8.52
CA LEU A 226 -19.97 -7.29 -7.52
C LEU A 226 -21.13 -6.30 -7.34
N HIS A 227 -21.90 -6.00 -8.39
CA HIS A 227 -23.09 -5.14 -8.28
C HIS A 227 -24.19 -5.74 -7.40
N PRO A 228 -24.63 -7.01 -7.57
CA PRO A 228 -25.57 -7.65 -6.65
C PRO A 228 -25.05 -7.72 -5.20
N LEU A 229 -23.76 -8.02 -5.01
CA LEU A 229 -23.14 -7.99 -3.68
C LEU A 229 -23.20 -6.58 -3.07
N ALA A 230 -22.85 -5.56 -3.85
CA ALA A 230 -22.93 -4.17 -3.40
C ALA A 230 -24.37 -3.74 -3.10
N ALA A 231 -25.33 -4.15 -3.92
CA ALA A 231 -26.76 -3.91 -3.68
C ALA A 231 -27.21 -4.53 -2.36
N TRP A 232 -26.81 -5.78 -2.08
CA TRP A 232 -27.09 -6.43 -0.80
C TRP A 232 -26.46 -5.68 0.39
N LYS A 233 -25.20 -5.25 0.27
CA LYS A 233 -24.53 -4.43 1.30
C LYS A 233 -25.22 -3.08 1.50
N ASN A 234 -25.79 -2.50 0.43
CA ASN A 234 -26.48 -1.22 0.45
C ASN A 234 -27.87 -1.26 1.09
N LEU A 235 -28.39 -2.45 1.42
CA LEU A 235 -29.60 -2.56 2.26
C LEU A 235 -29.38 -2.04 3.68
N ARG A 236 -28.12 -1.94 4.10
CA ARG A 236 -27.74 -1.31 5.38
C ARG A 236 -28.07 0.18 5.37
N ASN A 237 -28.54 0.69 6.50
CA ASN A 237 -28.71 2.13 6.66
C ASN A 237 -27.36 2.86 6.76
N GLU A 238 -27.34 4.19 6.67
CA GLU A 238 -26.10 4.97 6.64
C GLU A 238 -25.27 4.84 7.93
N ALA A 239 -25.91 4.68 9.08
CA ALA A 239 -25.21 4.46 10.36
C ALA A 239 -24.50 3.10 10.39
N GLU A 240 -25.12 2.05 9.87
CA GLU A 240 -24.53 0.71 9.75
C GLU A 240 -23.36 0.70 8.74
N LYS A 241 -23.49 1.41 7.62
CA LYS A 241 -22.42 1.58 6.64
C LYS A 241 -21.22 2.31 7.26
N ALA A 242 -21.47 3.41 7.96
CA ALA A 242 -20.42 4.17 8.65
C ALA A 242 -19.73 3.32 9.73
N ALA A 243 -20.49 2.57 10.54
CA ALA A 243 -19.93 1.68 11.56
C ALA A 243 -19.08 0.54 10.94
N ALA A 244 -19.53 -0.02 9.80
CA ALA A 244 -18.76 -1.04 9.07
C ALA A 244 -17.47 -0.46 8.48
N PHE A 245 -17.51 0.77 7.96
CA PHE A 245 -16.34 1.50 7.48
C PHE A 245 -15.33 1.73 8.62
N GLU A 246 -15.78 2.28 9.75
CA GLU A 246 -14.93 2.52 10.91
C GLU A 246 -14.28 1.24 11.46
N ARG A 247 -15.02 0.12 11.46
CA ARG A 247 -14.47 -1.18 11.83
C ARG A 247 -13.34 -1.59 10.89
N SER A 248 -13.52 -1.42 9.57
CA SER A 248 -12.48 -1.71 8.57
C SER A 248 -11.26 -0.81 8.77
N VAL A 249 -11.46 0.51 8.97
CA VAL A 249 -10.37 1.46 9.25
C VAL A 249 -9.59 1.05 10.49
N ARG A 250 -10.27 0.66 11.57
CA ARG A 250 -9.62 0.19 12.81
C ARG A 250 -8.77 -1.05 12.55
N LEU A 251 -9.31 -2.07 11.89
CA LEU A 251 -8.58 -3.31 11.58
C LEU A 251 -7.38 -3.06 10.67
N ALA A 252 -7.53 -2.25 9.63
CA ALA A 252 -6.43 -1.86 8.76
C ALA A 252 -5.34 -1.12 9.54
N SER A 253 -5.72 -0.17 10.41
CA SER A 253 -4.78 0.55 11.26
C SER A 253 -4.02 -0.37 12.21
N GLU A 254 -4.70 -1.30 12.86
CA GLU A 254 -4.08 -2.28 13.76
C GLU A 254 -3.07 -3.16 13.00
N ALA A 255 -3.41 -3.60 11.77
CA ALA A 255 -2.50 -4.36 10.92
C ALA A 255 -1.28 -3.51 10.52
N CYS A 256 -1.48 -2.27 10.07
CA CYS A 256 -0.41 -1.34 9.73
C CYS A 256 0.54 -1.12 10.92
N LEU A 257 0.01 -0.75 12.08
CA LEU A 257 0.80 -0.46 13.28
C LEU A 257 1.60 -1.67 13.77
N ARG A 258 1.01 -2.87 13.69
CA ARG A 258 1.69 -4.13 14.03
C ARG A 258 2.91 -4.40 13.14
N HIS A 259 2.88 -3.91 11.90
CA HIS A 259 3.97 -4.06 10.92
C HIS A 259 4.85 -2.81 10.80
N GLY A 260 4.71 -1.83 11.71
CA GLY A 260 5.55 -0.63 11.72
C GLY A 260 5.18 0.42 10.66
N VAL A 261 4.04 0.26 9.99
CA VAL A 261 3.55 1.21 8.99
C VAL A 261 2.85 2.36 9.70
N THR A 262 3.40 3.56 9.52
CA THR A 262 2.91 4.80 10.15
C THR A 262 2.17 5.70 9.18
N SER A 263 2.40 5.50 7.88
CA SER A 263 1.75 6.23 6.80
C SER A 263 1.42 5.28 5.64
N PHE A 264 0.29 5.54 4.97
CA PHE A 264 -0.25 4.66 3.93
C PHE A 264 -0.73 5.47 2.73
N GLN A 265 -0.24 5.13 1.53
CA GLN A 265 -0.70 5.71 0.27
C GLN A 265 -1.80 4.81 -0.30
N ASP A 266 -3.04 5.26 -0.16
CA ASP A 266 -4.22 4.51 -0.56
C ASP A 266 -4.48 4.67 -2.06
N ALA A 267 -4.43 3.56 -2.78
CA ALA A 267 -4.45 3.51 -4.25
C ALA A 267 -5.86 3.45 -4.83
N GLY A 268 -6.71 4.37 -4.41
CA GLY A 268 -8.00 4.62 -5.01
C GLY A 268 -9.19 4.47 -4.06
N SER A 269 -9.60 5.58 -3.47
CA SER A 269 -10.82 5.69 -2.68
C SER A 269 -11.93 6.43 -3.43
N SER A 270 -13.15 5.96 -3.27
CA SER A 270 -14.37 6.64 -3.77
C SER A 270 -14.61 7.96 -3.04
N TRP A 271 -15.46 8.81 -3.61
CA TRP A 271 -15.85 10.08 -2.99
C TRP A 271 -16.44 9.89 -1.58
N TRP A 272 -17.25 8.85 -1.38
CA TRP A 272 -17.83 8.55 -0.08
C TRP A 272 -16.78 8.12 0.95
N GLU A 273 -15.84 7.27 0.55
CA GLU A 273 -14.73 6.85 1.42
C GLU A 273 -13.85 8.03 1.85
N ILE A 274 -13.55 8.93 0.91
CA ILE A 274 -12.78 10.16 1.18
C ILE A 274 -13.49 11.01 2.24
N GLU A 275 -14.81 11.19 2.12
CA GLU A 275 -15.60 11.92 3.12
C GLU A 275 -15.57 11.23 4.50
N GLN A 276 -15.62 9.89 4.53
CA GLN A 276 -15.49 9.16 5.81
C GLN A 276 -14.09 9.30 6.40
N PHE A 277 -13.03 9.21 5.58
CA PHE A 277 -11.66 9.46 6.05
C PHE A 277 -11.49 10.88 6.58
N ARG A 278 -12.07 11.88 5.89
CA ARG A 278 -12.06 13.28 6.33
C ARG A 278 -12.69 13.42 7.71
N ARG A 279 -13.90 12.89 7.89
CA ARG A 279 -14.60 12.91 9.19
C ARG A 279 -13.73 12.32 10.29
N LEU A 280 -13.14 11.15 10.06
CA LEU A 280 -12.27 10.51 11.06
C LEU A 280 -10.99 11.30 11.32
N ALA A 281 -10.40 11.94 10.30
CA ALA A 281 -9.23 12.81 10.46
C ALA A 281 -9.55 14.04 11.31
N ASP A 282 -10.66 14.73 11.02
CA ASP A 282 -11.10 15.93 11.75
C ASP A 282 -11.46 15.60 13.21
N GLU A 283 -12.01 14.42 13.47
CA GLU A 283 -12.27 13.89 14.81
C GLU A 283 -11.01 13.39 15.53
N GLY A 284 -9.84 13.35 14.86
CA GLY A 284 -8.58 12.82 15.42
C GLY A 284 -8.60 11.31 15.65
N ARG A 285 -9.36 10.57 14.86
CA ARG A 285 -9.62 9.13 14.98
C ARG A 285 -8.93 8.28 13.92
N LEU A 286 -8.04 8.86 13.11
CA LEU A 286 -7.15 8.10 12.22
C LEU A 286 -5.85 7.77 12.96
N PRO A 287 -5.53 6.48 13.21
CA PRO A 287 -4.31 6.08 13.90
C PRO A 287 -3.06 6.07 13.01
N VAL A 288 -3.24 6.01 11.68
CA VAL A 288 -2.22 5.97 10.63
C VAL A 288 -2.45 7.13 9.68
N ARG A 289 -1.38 7.77 9.19
CA ARG A 289 -1.51 8.87 8.22
C ARG A 289 -1.89 8.31 6.85
N LEU A 290 -2.90 8.89 6.23
CA LEU A 290 -3.39 8.50 4.91
C LEU A 290 -3.04 9.55 3.87
N TRP A 291 -2.47 9.11 2.76
CA TRP A 291 -2.33 9.85 1.54
C TRP A 291 -3.17 9.15 0.46
N VAL A 292 -4.21 9.80 -0.05
CA VAL A 292 -5.29 9.15 -0.79
C VAL A 292 -5.29 9.60 -2.26
N MET A 293 -5.39 8.62 -3.15
CA MET A 293 -5.70 8.80 -4.56
C MET A 293 -7.22 8.68 -4.75
N ILE A 294 -7.82 9.65 -5.43
CA ILE A 294 -9.23 9.58 -5.84
C ILE A 294 -9.38 8.43 -6.84
N ALA A 295 -10.26 7.48 -6.60
CA ALA A 295 -10.56 6.41 -7.55
C ALA A 295 -11.02 7.00 -8.88
N GLN A 296 -10.67 6.36 -9.99
CA GLN A 296 -10.90 6.84 -11.35
C GLN A 296 -12.24 7.56 -11.52
N PRO A 297 -12.24 8.90 -11.69
CA PRO A 297 -13.47 9.66 -11.84
C PRO A 297 -14.07 9.42 -13.21
N ARG A 298 -15.39 9.32 -13.27
CA ARG A 298 -16.13 9.33 -14.54
C ARG A 298 -15.99 10.70 -15.22
N PRO A 299 -16.15 10.82 -16.54
CA PRO A 299 -16.06 12.10 -17.23
C PRO A 299 -16.96 13.21 -16.65
N SER A 300 -18.13 12.86 -16.14
CA SER A 300 -19.06 13.78 -15.47
C SER A 300 -18.58 14.26 -14.09
N GLU A 301 -17.63 13.56 -13.48
CA GLU A 301 -17.08 13.85 -12.14
C GLU A 301 -15.78 14.66 -12.18
N LEU A 302 -15.14 14.78 -13.35
CA LEU A 302 -13.90 15.54 -13.51
C LEU A 302 -13.95 16.97 -12.95
N PRO A 303 -15.07 17.72 -13.06
CA PRO A 303 -15.17 19.04 -12.45
C PRO A 303 -15.00 19.05 -10.91
N ARG A 304 -15.31 17.96 -10.21
CA ARG A 304 -15.12 17.82 -8.75
C ARG A 304 -13.66 17.86 -8.33
N LEU A 305 -12.73 17.56 -9.25
CA LEU A 305 -11.30 17.64 -8.99
C LEU A 305 -10.82 19.06 -8.69
N ALA A 306 -11.63 20.10 -9.00
CA ALA A 306 -11.34 21.48 -8.67
C ALA A 306 -11.23 21.75 -7.15
N ASP A 307 -11.83 20.90 -6.33
CA ASP A 307 -11.79 21.01 -4.87
C ASP A 307 -10.49 20.44 -4.27
N PHE A 308 -9.58 19.91 -5.10
CA PHE A 308 -8.34 19.23 -4.71
C PHE A 308 -7.11 19.88 -5.41
N PRO A 309 -5.90 19.73 -4.87
CA PRO A 309 -5.51 18.87 -3.74
C PRO A 309 -5.97 19.42 -2.39
N GLN A 310 -6.21 18.53 -1.44
CA GLN A 310 -6.48 18.86 -0.05
C GLN A 310 -5.43 18.20 0.84
N THR A 311 -4.68 19.01 1.56
CA THR A 311 -3.52 18.57 2.34
C THR A 311 -3.66 18.94 3.81
N ASN A 312 -2.93 18.23 4.68
CA ASN A 312 -2.83 18.51 6.10
C ASN A 312 -4.17 18.50 6.87
N ILE A 313 -5.16 17.73 6.38
CA ILE A 313 -6.44 17.54 7.09
C ILE A 313 -6.17 16.75 8.38
N GLY A 314 -6.90 17.07 9.47
CA GLY A 314 -6.74 16.38 10.75
C GLY A 314 -5.30 16.47 11.29
N ARG A 315 -4.63 17.61 11.15
CA ARG A 315 -3.24 17.82 11.58
C ARG A 315 -2.22 16.93 10.85
N GLY A 316 -2.44 16.68 9.56
CA GLY A 316 -1.55 15.88 8.72
C GLY A 316 -1.82 14.37 8.78
N PHE A 317 -3.02 13.96 9.22
CA PHE A 317 -3.43 12.57 9.16
C PHE A 317 -4.15 12.21 7.85
N LEU A 318 -4.57 13.19 7.05
CA LEU A 318 -5.14 12.93 5.74
C LEU A 318 -4.65 13.97 4.71
N THR A 319 -4.21 13.46 3.57
CA THR A 319 -3.93 14.20 2.34
C THR A 319 -4.68 13.53 1.19
N VAL A 320 -5.38 14.29 0.35
CA VAL A 320 -6.02 13.82 -0.88
C VAL A 320 -5.46 14.64 -2.03
N ARG A 321 -4.60 14.04 -2.88
CA ARG A 321 -3.78 14.82 -3.81
C ARG A 321 -3.58 14.18 -5.18
N ALA A 322 -4.10 12.99 -5.40
CA ALA A 322 -3.88 12.25 -6.62
C ALA A 322 -5.17 11.62 -7.17
N VAL A 323 -5.09 11.19 -8.41
CA VAL A 323 -6.11 10.37 -9.08
C VAL A 323 -5.48 9.03 -9.44
N LYS A 324 -6.13 7.91 -9.07
CA LYS A 324 -5.79 6.55 -9.52
C LYS A 324 -6.61 6.20 -10.76
N SER A 325 -5.95 5.61 -11.75
CA SER A 325 -6.59 5.02 -12.91
C SER A 325 -5.91 3.72 -13.33
N TYR A 326 -6.48 3.02 -14.31
CA TYR A 326 -6.02 1.71 -14.75
C TYR A 326 -5.93 1.70 -16.26
N LEU A 327 -4.79 1.27 -16.83
CA LEU A 327 -4.66 1.10 -18.28
C LEU A 327 -4.85 -0.36 -18.70
N ASP A 328 -4.34 -1.32 -17.93
CA ASP A 328 -4.45 -2.75 -18.21
C ASP A 328 -4.77 -3.58 -16.95
N GLY A 329 -4.77 -4.90 -17.09
CA GLY A 329 -4.93 -5.85 -15.99
C GLY A 329 -3.64 -6.56 -15.61
N ALA A 330 -3.75 -7.67 -14.82
CA ALA A 330 -2.60 -8.37 -14.25
C ALA A 330 -2.05 -9.46 -15.20
N LEU A 331 -0.72 -9.75 -15.08
CA LEU A 331 -0.06 -10.77 -15.88
C LEU A 331 -0.60 -12.19 -15.60
N GLY A 332 -0.83 -12.52 -14.34
CA GLY A 332 -1.29 -13.85 -13.91
C GLY A 332 -2.65 -14.25 -14.49
N SER A 333 -3.55 -13.28 -14.66
CA SER A 333 -4.88 -13.44 -15.25
C SER A 333 -4.93 -13.17 -16.77
N TYR A 334 -3.78 -13.00 -17.44
CA TYR A 334 -3.66 -12.66 -18.87
C TYR A 334 -4.26 -11.30 -19.27
N GLY A 335 -4.47 -10.39 -18.30
CA GLY A 335 -5.00 -9.05 -18.50
C GLY A 335 -3.94 -8.01 -18.85
N ALA A 336 -2.67 -8.23 -18.50
CA ALA A 336 -1.57 -7.31 -18.79
C ALA A 336 -1.42 -7.10 -20.31
N TRP A 337 -1.41 -5.84 -20.76
CA TRP A 337 -1.37 -5.49 -22.17
C TRP A 337 0.06 -5.47 -22.69
N LEU A 338 0.38 -6.43 -23.57
CA LEU A 338 1.73 -6.73 -24.02
C LEU A 338 1.98 -6.27 -25.46
N LEU A 339 3.23 -5.92 -25.76
CA LEU A 339 3.72 -5.62 -27.13
C LEU A 339 3.73 -6.87 -28.02
N ALA A 340 4.02 -8.02 -27.43
CA ALA A 340 4.00 -9.31 -28.13
C ALA A 340 3.12 -10.31 -27.36
N PRO A 341 2.56 -11.34 -28.03
CA PRO A 341 1.69 -12.30 -27.38
C PRO A 341 2.31 -12.97 -26.16
N TYR A 342 1.46 -13.39 -25.23
CA TYR A 342 1.85 -14.28 -24.13
C TYR A 342 2.53 -15.53 -24.67
N ALA A 343 3.64 -15.94 -24.09
CA ALA A 343 4.42 -17.07 -24.57
C ALA A 343 3.65 -18.40 -24.47
N ASP A 344 2.81 -18.53 -23.45
CA ASP A 344 1.96 -19.70 -23.20
C ASP A 344 0.52 -19.55 -23.74
N LYS A 345 0.22 -18.43 -24.44
CA LYS A 345 -1.09 -18.20 -25.05
C LYS A 345 -0.93 -17.44 -26.39
N PRO A 346 -0.57 -18.15 -27.47
CA PRO A 346 -0.34 -17.55 -28.77
C PRO A 346 -1.50 -16.70 -29.27
N GLY A 347 -1.20 -15.53 -29.83
CA GLY A 347 -2.19 -14.60 -30.35
C GLY A 347 -2.88 -13.70 -29.31
N HIS A 348 -2.71 -13.97 -28.02
CA HIS A 348 -3.29 -13.16 -26.94
C HIS A 348 -2.25 -12.17 -26.40
N ILE A 349 -2.61 -10.89 -26.34
CA ILE A 349 -1.73 -9.79 -25.91
C ILE A 349 -2.26 -9.07 -24.65
N GLY A 350 -3.27 -9.60 -23.97
CA GLY A 350 -3.99 -8.85 -22.93
C GLY A 350 -4.91 -7.80 -23.51
N GLN A 351 -5.24 -6.79 -22.70
CA GLN A 351 -6.25 -5.81 -23.10
C GLN A 351 -6.05 -4.44 -22.42
N GLU A 352 -6.46 -3.41 -23.12
CA GLU A 352 -6.72 -2.09 -22.55
C GLU A 352 -7.99 -2.16 -21.68
N VAL A 353 -7.93 -1.67 -20.44
CA VAL A 353 -9.07 -1.64 -19.51
C VAL A 353 -9.77 -0.27 -19.55
N THR A 354 -9.00 0.80 -19.52
CA THR A 354 -9.52 2.17 -19.68
C THR A 354 -9.01 2.75 -20.99
N PRO A 355 -9.92 3.19 -21.90
CA PRO A 355 -9.51 3.80 -23.17
C PRO A 355 -8.54 4.98 -22.98
N LEU A 356 -7.48 5.04 -23.78
CA LEU A 356 -6.45 6.10 -23.74
C LEU A 356 -7.06 7.51 -23.83
N ASP A 357 -8.13 7.70 -24.61
CA ASP A 357 -8.84 8.99 -24.67
C ASP A 357 -9.48 9.38 -23.34
N THR A 358 -9.96 8.43 -22.57
CA THR A 358 -10.48 8.66 -21.21
C THR A 358 -9.34 9.05 -20.28
N LEU A 359 -8.20 8.32 -20.32
CA LEU A 359 -7.01 8.66 -19.53
C LEU A 359 -6.46 10.04 -19.89
N ARG A 360 -6.49 10.43 -21.16
CA ARG A 360 -6.08 11.78 -21.60
C ARG A 360 -6.92 12.86 -20.96
N ARG A 361 -8.25 12.71 -20.92
CA ARG A 361 -9.16 13.66 -20.24
C ARG A 361 -8.89 13.74 -18.74
N ILE A 362 -8.59 12.61 -18.10
CA ILE A 362 -8.19 12.59 -16.69
C ILE A 362 -6.86 13.31 -16.50
N ALA A 363 -5.87 13.07 -17.37
CA ALA A 363 -4.56 13.74 -17.34
C ALA A 363 -4.70 15.26 -17.51
N GLU A 364 -5.54 15.73 -18.44
CA GLU A 364 -5.86 17.17 -18.63
C GLU A 364 -6.46 17.77 -17.37
N ALA A 365 -7.39 17.06 -16.72
CA ALA A 365 -7.99 17.52 -15.47
C ALA A 365 -6.96 17.54 -14.31
N CYS A 366 -6.12 16.50 -14.20
CA CYS A 366 -5.03 16.46 -13.21
C CYS A 366 -4.03 17.61 -13.43
N GLN A 367 -3.65 17.89 -14.69
CA GLN A 367 -2.82 19.02 -15.03
C GLN A 367 -3.47 20.35 -14.62
N LYS A 368 -4.73 20.53 -15.00
CA LYS A 368 -5.48 21.77 -14.72
C LYS A 368 -5.59 22.07 -13.22
N TYR A 369 -5.79 21.05 -12.39
CA TYR A 369 -6.05 21.23 -10.96
C TYR A 369 -4.83 20.92 -10.07
N GLY A 370 -3.66 20.65 -10.65
CA GLY A 370 -2.43 20.38 -9.89
C GLY A 370 -2.42 19.06 -9.12
N LEU A 371 -3.13 18.06 -9.64
CA LEU A 371 -3.19 16.71 -9.06
C LEU A 371 -2.12 15.79 -9.66
N GLN A 372 -1.64 14.86 -8.87
CA GLN A 372 -0.80 13.77 -9.34
C GLN A 372 -1.66 12.72 -10.03
N LEU A 373 -1.23 12.23 -11.19
CA LEU A 373 -1.88 11.10 -11.88
C LEU A 373 -1.08 9.83 -11.64
N CYS A 374 -1.75 8.80 -11.14
CA CYS A 374 -1.21 7.49 -10.79
C CYS A 374 -1.94 6.42 -11.62
N VAL A 375 -1.27 5.83 -12.61
CA VAL A 375 -1.91 4.88 -13.52
C VAL A 375 -1.30 3.50 -13.38
N HIS A 376 -2.16 2.50 -13.11
CA HIS A 376 -1.80 1.10 -13.17
C HIS A 376 -1.37 0.70 -14.59
N ALA A 377 -0.17 0.21 -14.75
CA ALA A 377 0.34 -0.37 -15.98
C ALA A 377 1.33 -1.50 -15.67
N ILE A 378 0.91 -2.74 -15.96
CA ILE A 378 1.69 -3.96 -15.72
C ILE A 378 2.41 -4.41 -16.99
N GLY A 379 1.72 -4.50 -18.13
CA GLY A 379 2.29 -4.95 -19.39
C GLY A 379 3.22 -3.93 -20.02
N ASP A 380 4.17 -4.42 -20.80
CA ASP A 380 5.17 -3.58 -21.50
C ASP A 380 4.52 -2.61 -22.50
N ARG A 381 3.42 -2.99 -23.16
CA ARG A 381 2.65 -2.07 -24.01
C ARG A 381 1.93 -1.02 -23.17
N ALA A 382 1.29 -1.41 -22.06
CA ALA A 382 0.62 -0.45 -21.19
C ALA A 382 1.60 0.58 -20.63
N ASN A 383 2.79 0.16 -20.20
CA ASN A 383 3.85 1.06 -19.77
C ASN A 383 4.30 2.02 -20.88
N ARG A 384 4.47 1.53 -22.12
CA ARG A 384 4.81 2.36 -23.27
C ARG A 384 3.76 3.44 -23.53
N GLU A 385 2.49 3.04 -23.57
CA GLU A 385 1.40 3.97 -23.89
C GLU A 385 1.21 5.02 -22.80
N ILE A 386 1.34 4.66 -21.52
CA ILE A 386 1.24 5.66 -20.43
C ILE A 386 2.42 6.61 -20.42
N LEU A 387 3.65 6.15 -20.75
CA LEU A 387 4.81 7.02 -20.91
C LEU A 387 4.65 7.95 -22.12
N ASN A 388 4.02 7.50 -23.23
CA ASN A 388 3.65 8.33 -24.37
C ASN A 388 2.67 9.43 -23.94
N LEU A 389 1.63 9.05 -23.19
CA LEU A 389 0.66 9.99 -22.64
C LEU A 389 1.36 11.01 -21.73
N TYR A 390 2.13 10.57 -20.74
CA TYR A 390 2.81 11.45 -19.79
C TYR A 390 3.79 12.40 -20.46
N GLY A 391 4.53 11.93 -21.48
CA GLY A 391 5.44 12.76 -22.26
C GLY A 391 4.78 13.95 -22.96
N ALA A 392 3.47 13.89 -23.20
CA ALA A 392 2.72 15.01 -23.77
C ALA A 392 2.33 16.08 -22.74
N PHE A 393 2.43 15.78 -21.43
CA PHE A 393 2.01 16.65 -20.33
C PHE A 393 3.17 17.10 -19.45
N VAL A 394 4.27 16.36 -19.40
CA VAL A 394 5.41 16.68 -18.54
C VAL A 394 6.34 17.64 -19.29
N GLY A 395 6.32 18.90 -18.89
CA GLY A 395 7.31 19.91 -19.30
C GLY A 395 8.60 19.77 -18.48
N ALA A 396 9.73 20.19 -19.01
CA ALA A 396 11.04 20.07 -18.37
C ALA A 396 11.16 20.79 -16.99
N ASP A 397 10.26 21.73 -16.71
CA ASP A 397 10.30 22.59 -15.52
C ASP A 397 9.20 22.28 -14.49
N GLU A 398 8.39 21.23 -14.68
CA GLU A 398 7.26 20.93 -13.81
C GLU A 398 7.46 19.63 -13.02
N ASP A 399 7.64 19.74 -11.71
CA ASP A 399 7.71 18.60 -10.79
C ASP A 399 6.31 17.98 -10.54
N ARG A 400 5.79 17.26 -11.51
CA ARG A 400 4.46 16.61 -11.43
C ARG A 400 4.47 15.32 -10.64
N ARG A 401 5.60 14.62 -10.60
CA ARG A 401 5.77 13.30 -9.95
C ARG A 401 4.66 12.31 -10.31
N TRP A 402 4.16 12.37 -11.55
CA TRP A 402 3.17 11.40 -12.00
C TRP A 402 3.75 10.00 -11.94
N ARG A 403 2.89 9.03 -11.60
CA ARG A 403 3.33 7.69 -11.26
C ARG A 403 2.81 6.66 -12.26
N VAL A 404 3.65 5.68 -12.57
CA VAL A 404 3.22 4.40 -13.13
C VAL A 404 3.15 3.43 -11.95
N GLU A 405 1.95 3.01 -11.62
CA GLU A 405 1.72 2.01 -10.58
C GLU A 405 2.04 0.63 -11.15
N HIS A 406 2.77 -0.15 -10.40
CA HIS A 406 3.38 -1.44 -10.69
C HIS A 406 4.63 -1.33 -11.56
N ALA A 407 4.62 -0.70 -12.74
CA ALA A 407 5.77 -0.62 -13.66
C ALA A 407 6.48 -2.00 -13.78
N GLN A 408 5.66 -3.06 -13.96
CA GLN A 408 6.05 -4.42 -13.59
C GLN A 408 6.86 -5.11 -14.68
N HIS A 409 6.41 -4.97 -15.94
CA HIS A 409 7.08 -5.53 -17.11
C HIS A 409 7.31 -4.42 -18.12
N LEU A 410 8.58 -4.16 -18.42
CA LEU A 410 8.99 -3.02 -19.24
C LEU A 410 9.72 -3.50 -20.50
N ASP A 411 9.50 -2.80 -21.60
CA ASP A 411 10.41 -2.89 -22.71
C ASP A 411 11.71 -2.14 -22.37
N PRO A 412 12.90 -2.70 -22.65
CA PRO A 412 14.18 -2.04 -22.35
C PRO A 412 14.30 -0.62 -22.93
N GLU A 413 13.68 -0.34 -24.08
CA GLU A 413 13.68 0.99 -24.69
C GLU A 413 12.88 2.03 -23.88
N ASP A 414 11.91 1.59 -23.08
CA ASP A 414 11.06 2.47 -22.27
C ASP A 414 11.66 2.77 -20.89
N ILE A 415 12.55 1.93 -20.37
CA ILE A 415 13.17 2.11 -19.05
C ILE A 415 13.81 3.50 -18.88
N PRO A 416 14.66 4.00 -19.83
CA PRO A 416 15.28 5.33 -19.70
C PRO A 416 14.28 6.49 -19.73
N ARG A 417 13.05 6.25 -20.17
CA ARG A 417 12.02 7.30 -20.26
C ARG A 417 11.50 7.70 -18.89
N PHE A 418 11.48 6.79 -17.91
CA PHE A 418 11.09 7.11 -16.54
C PHE A 418 11.97 8.22 -15.96
N GLY A 419 13.30 8.07 -16.03
CA GLY A 419 14.24 9.10 -15.56
C GLY A 419 14.12 10.40 -16.34
N ARG A 420 14.06 10.34 -17.68
CA ARG A 420 13.94 11.54 -18.54
C ARG A 420 12.68 12.35 -18.31
N LEU A 421 11.56 11.68 -18.06
CA LEU A 421 10.26 12.32 -17.85
C LEU A 421 9.99 12.63 -16.37
N GLY A 422 10.88 12.25 -15.43
CA GLY A 422 10.64 12.42 -14.01
C GLY A 422 9.45 11.59 -13.50
N VAL A 423 9.08 10.52 -14.21
CA VAL A 423 7.98 9.63 -13.84
C VAL A 423 8.44 8.68 -12.74
N ILE A 424 7.63 8.54 -11.70
CA ILE A 424 7.92 7.62 -10.59
C ILE A 424 7.44 6.21 -10.96
N ALA A 425 8.31 5.21 -10.78
CA ALA A 425 7.94 3.81 -10.83
C ALA A 425 7.50 3.37 -9.43
N SER A 426 6.21 3.15 -9.24
CA SER A 426 5.63 2.71 -7.95
C SER A 426 5.52 1.19 -7.96
N ILE A 427 6.55 0.56 -7.41
CA ILE A 427 6.75 -0.89 -7.47
C ILE A 427 6.19 -1.61 -6.24
N GLN A 428 6.00 -2.92 -6.37
CA GLN A 428 5.74 -3.83 -5.26
C GLN A 428 6.79 -4.94 -5.30
N ALA A 429 7.82 -4.78 -4.46
CA ALA A 429 8.96 -5.68 -4.54
C ALA A 429 8.60 -7.15 -4.23
N VAL A 430 7.61 -7.38 -3.37
CA VAL A 430 7.13 -8.72 -3.04
C VAL A 430 6.53 -9.45 -4.25
N HIS A 431 5.90 -8.74 -5.20
CA HIS A 431 5.35 -9.35 -6.42
C HIS A 431 6.42 -10.08 -7.24
N CYS A 432 7.65 -9.56 -7.28
CA CYS A 432 8.75 -10.23 -7.99
C CYS A 432 8.96 -11.68 -7.53
N THR A 433 8.88 -11.91 -6.22
CA THR A 433 9.11 -13.24 -5.65
C THR A 433 7.84 -14.09 -5.65
N SER A 434 6.68 -13.48 -5.48
CA SER A 434 5.40 -14.19 -5.47
C SER A 434 4.93 -14.58 -6.89
N ASP A 435 5.32 -13.82 -7.93
CA ASP A 435 4.95 -14.07 -9.32
C ASP A 435 6.01 -14.89 -10.10
N ALA A 436 7.22 -15.02 -9.55
CA ALA A 436 8.30 -15.79 -10.17
C ALA A 436 7.87 -17.14 -10.77
N PRO A 437 6.95 -17.93 -10.15
CA PRO A 437 6.50 -19.21 -10.69
C PRO A 437 5.88 -19.13 -12.10
N PHE A 438 5.30 -18.02 -12.48
CA PHE A 438 4.58 -17.92 -13.75
C PHE A 438 5.09 -16.83 -14.71
N VAL A 439 5.91 -15.89 -14.28
CA VAL A 439 6.35 -14.77 -15.14
C VAL A 439 7.08 -15.27 -16.38
N VAL A 440 8.04 -16.19 -16.22
CA VAL A 440 8.77 -16.77 -17.37
C VAL A 440 7.85 -17.57 -18.29
N LYS A 441 6.87 -18.28 -17.74
CA LYS A 441 5.84 -19.00 -18.50
C LYS A 441 5.00 -18.05 -19.36
N ARG A 442 4.64 -16.87 -18.80
CA ARG A 442 3.81 -15.86 -19.49
C ARG A 442 4.57 -15.06 -20.53
N LEU A 443 5.80 -14.64 -20.23
CA LEU A 443 6.58 -13.72 -21.07
C LEU A 443 7.62 -14.42 -21.97
N GLY A 444 8.06 -15.62 -21.59
CA GLY A 444 9.28 -16.23 -22.11
C GLY A 444 10.53 -15.66 -21.41
N THR A 445 11.64 -16.41 -21.48
CA THR A 445 12.86 -16.12 -20.71
C THR A 445 13.47 -14.76 -21.03
N GLU A 446 13.57 -14.40 -22.30
CA GLU A 446 14.27 -13.17 -22.71
C GLU A 446 13.52 -11.91 -22.30
N ARG A 447 12.21 -11.84 -22.52
CA ARG A 447 11.39 -10.70 -22.06
C ARG A 447 11.37 -10.58 -20.54
N ALA A 448 11.25 -11.73 -19.85
CA ALA A 448 11.29 -11.75 -18.39
C ALA A 448 12.64 -11.25 -17.85
N ARG A 449 13.76 -11.66 -18.46
CA ARG A 449 15.11 -11.27 -18.07
C ARG A 449 15.39 -9.78 -18.27
N SER A 450 14.93 -9.22 -19.40
CA SER A 450 15.25 -7.86 -19.80
C SER A 450 14.34 -6.81 -19.16
N GLY A 451 13.06 -7.17 -18.83
CA GLY A 451 12.07 -6.18 -18.47
C GLY A 451 11.24 -6.48 -17.22
N ALA A 452 11.26 -7.72 -16.69
CA ALA A 452 10.42 -8.02 -15.53
C ALA A 452 11.06 -7.51 -14.22
N TYR A 453 10.34 -6.63 -13.51
CA TYR A 453 10.79 -6.05 -12.25
C TYR A 453 12.20 -5.43 -12.36
N ALA A 454 12.40 -4.58 -13.35
CA ALA A 454 13.71 -4.06 -13.78
C ALA A 454 14.21 -2.91 -12.88
N TRP A 455 14.22 -3.10 -11.57
CA TRP A 455 14.45 -2.01 -10.59
C TRP A 455 15.84 -1.40 -10.67
N ARG A 456 16.91 -2.23 -10.81
CA ARG A 456 18.26 -1.72 -10.98
C ARG A 456 18.36 -0.88 -12.25
N SER A 457 17.82 -1.37 -13.35
CA SER A 457 17.82 -0.64 -14.61
C SER A 457 17.05 0.68 -14.51
N LEU A 458 15.92 0.70 -13.80
CA LEU A 458 15.18 1.94 -13.52
C LEU A 458 16.00 2.93 -12.70
N LEU A 459 16.62 2.48 -11.59
CA LEU A 459 17.47 3.32 -10.74
C LEU A 459 18.67 3.88 -11.53
N ASP A 460 19.34 3.03 -12.31
CA ASP A 460 20.49 3.42 -13.13
C ASP A 460 20.10 4.42 -14.25
N SER A 461 18.82 4.42 -14.67
CA SER A 461 18.29 5.42 -15.60
C SER A 461 17.96 6.78 -14.96
N GLY A 462 18.14 6.90 -13.63
CA GLY A 462 17.76 8.09 -12.86
C GLY A 462 16.29 8.15 -12.46
N ALA A 463 15.51 7.08 -12.69
CA ALA A 463 14.13 7.02 -12.22
C ALA A 463 14.06 6.97 -10.70
N ARG A 464 13.01 7.58 -10.12
CA ARG A 464 12.70 7.43 -8.70
C ARG A 464 11.70 6.29 -8.52
N LEU A 465 11.91 5.53 -7.44
CA LEU A 465 11.04 4.42 -7.10
C LEU A 465 10.27 4.72 -5.82
N ALA A 466 9.00 4.30 -5.79
CA ALA A 466 8.21 4.12 -4.58
C ALA A 466 7.96 2.62 -4.40
N ASN A 467 7.76 2.13 -3.16
CA ASN A 467 7.60 0.71 -2.89
C ASN A 467 6.44 0.46 -1.91
N GLY A 468 5.65 -0.56 -2.18
CA GLY A 468 4.52 -0.97 -1.38
C GLY A 468 4.24 -2.46 -1.50
N THR A 469 3.19 -2.93 -0.84
CA THR A 469 2.74 -4.33 -0.87
C THR A 469 1.58 -4.55 -1.83
N ASP A 470 0.88 -3.48 -2.18
CA ASP A 470 -0.44 -3.55 -2.83
C ASP A 470 -1.47 -4.31 -1.98
N THR A 471 -1.33 -4.19 -0.63
CA THR A 471 -2.27 -4.88 0.27
C THR A 471 -3.72 -4.50 -0.03
N PRO A 472 -4.65 -5.46 -0.05
CA PRO A 472 -4.57 -6.86 0.34
C PRO A 472 -4.25 -7.84 -0.82
N VAL A 473 -3.56 -7.40 -1.88
CA VAL A 473 -3.04 -8.31 -2.92
C VAL A 473 -1.95 -9.18 -2.30
N GLU A 474 -1.02 -8.56 -1.59
CA GLU A 474 -0.06 -9.24 -0.72
C GLU A 474 -0.25 -8.79 0.75
N ASP A 475 0.42 -9.45 1.68
CA ASP A 475 0.40 -9.07 3.10
C ASP A 475 1.01 -7.69 3.31
N ILE A 476 0.47 -6.91 4.25
CA ILE A 476 0.95 -5.55 4.60
C ILE A 476 2.37 -5.54 5.20
N ASN A 477 3.12 -6.60 5.16
CA ASN A 477 4.42 -6.73 5.79
C ASN A 477 5.54 -6.06 4.96
N PRO A 478 6.08 -4.88 5.33
CA PRO A 478 7.17 -4.22 4.60
C PRO A 478 8.46 -5.04 4.55
N LEU A 479 8.69 -5.91 5.56
CA LEU A 479 9.90 -6.74 5.62
C LEU A 479 9.95 -7.75 4.48
N ALA A 480 8.81 -8.26 4.04
CA ALA A 480 8.72 -9.13 2.86
C ALA A 480 9.14 -8.39 1.57
N CYS A 481 8.69 -7.15 1.40
CA CYS A 481 9.11 -6.31 0.29
C CYS A 481 10.61 -5.95 0.35
N ILE A 482 11.12 -5.58 1.53
CA ILE A 482 12.55 -5.27 1.72
C ILE A 482 13.40 -6.51 1.42
N TYR A 483 13.00 -7.69 1.90
CA TYR A 483 13.68 -8.95 1.59
C TYR A 483 13.69 -9.21 0.08
N ALA A 484 12.53 -9.11 -0.57
CA ALA A 484 12.40 -9.31 -2.01
C ALA A 484 13.23 -8.30 -2.80
N ALA A 485 13.22 -7.02 -2.42
CA ALA A 485 14.00 -5.96 -3.08
C ALA A 485 15.51 -6.25 -3.05
N VAL A 486 16.02 -6.73 -1.91
CA VAL A 486 17.46 -6.98 -1.70
C VAL A 486 17.92 -8.32 -2.26
N THR A 487 17.10 -9.37 -2.14
CA THR A 487 17.52 -10.75 -2.47
C THR A 487 16.96 -11.25 -3.78
N ARG A 488 15.76 -10.82 -4.15
CA ARG A 488 14.93 -11.35 -5.23
C ARG A 488 14.72 -12.88 -5.14
N LYS A 489 14.84 -13.42 -3.92
CA LYS A 489 14.69 -14.84 -3.63
C LYS A 489 13.29 -15.15 -3.13
N ARG A 490 12.73 -16.21 -3.64
CA ARG A 490 11.49 -16.79 -3.11
C ARG A 490 11.74 -17.30 -1.69
N PRO A 491 10.91 -16.90 -0.70
CA PRO A 491 11.10 -17.34 0.69
C PRO A 491 10.93 -18.87 0.88
N ASP A 492 10.11 -19.50 0.05
CA ASP A 492 9.75 -20.93 0.12
C ASP A 492 10.81 -21.85 -0.50
N THR A 493 11.41 -21.46 -1.63
CA THR A 493 12.35 -22.30 -2.38
C THR A 493 13.79 -21.82 -2.33
N GLY A 494 14.01 -20.54 -1.97
CA GLY A 494 15.33 -19.90 -2.05
C GLY A 494 15.78 -19.57 -3.48
N GLU A 495 14.96 -19.84 -4.49
CA GLU A 495 15.26 -19.55 -5.90
C GLU A 495 15.26 -18.03 -6.14
N ALA A 496 16.30 -17.54 -6.80
CA ALA A 496 16.45 -16.11 -7.13
C ALA A 496 15.88 -15.79 -8.52
N PHE A 497 15.06 -14.75 -8.60
CA PHE A 497 14.48 -14.26 -9.85
C PHE A 497 15.30 -13.06 -10.39
N PHE A 498 16.19 -13.32 -11.35
CA PHE A 498 17.07 -12.31 -11.98
C PHE A 498 17.77 -11.39 -10.96
N PRO A 499 18.70 -11.90 -10.13
CA PRO A 499 19.28 -11.18 -8.98
C PRO A 499 20.07 -9.92 -9.35
N GLN A 500 20.48 -9.76 -10.61
CA GLN A 500 21.15 -8.55 -11.09
C GLN A 500 20.26 -7.29 -11.02
N GLN A 501 18.97 -7.44 -10.88
CA GLN A 501 18.02 -6.33 -10.71
C GLN A 501 17.73 -5.99 -9.24
N ALA A 502 18.48 -6.55 -8.29
CA ALA A 502 18.31 -6.28 -6.86
C ALA A 502 18.67 -4.84 -6.48
N MET A 503 18.05 -4.35 -5.43
CA MET A 503 18.41 -3.10 -4.75
C MET A 503 19.46 -3.35 -3.68
N THR A 504 20.23 -2.31 -3.34
CA THR A 504 21.02 -2.31 -2.10
C THR A 504 20.09 -2.22 -0.88
N ARG A 505 20.63 -2.54 0.30
CA ARG A 505 19.91 -2.42 1.58
C ARG A 505 19.39 -1.00 1.81
N GLN A 506 20.27 -0.02 1.58
CA GLN A 506 19.93 1.38 1.77
C GLN A 506 18.81 1.81 0.82
N GLU A 507 18.88 1.45 -0.46
CA GLU A 507 17.82 1.75 -1.44
C GLU A 507 16.50 1.11 -1.05
N ALA A 508 16.50 -0.15 -0.58
CA ALA A 508 15.31 -0.84 -0.13
C ALA A 508 14.66 -0.16 1.10
N LEU A 509 15.46 0.32 2.07
CA LEU A 509 14.93 1.08 3.21
C LEU A 509 14.42 2.46 2.80
N LEU A 510 15.15 3.17 1.93
CA LEU A 510 14.72 4.47 1.41
C LEU A 510 13.42 4.35 0.60
N SER A 511 13.21 3.26 -0.13
CA SER A 511 12.01 3.04 -0.93
C SER A 511 10.74 2.87 -0.08
N TYR A 512 10.88 2.49 1.19
CA TYR A 512 9.80 2.39 2.17
C TYR A 512 9.70 3.58 3.13
N THR A 513 10.55 4.59 2.95
CA THR A 513 10.60 5.77 3.83
C THR A 513 10.66 7.07 3.02
N LEU A 514 11.83 7.63 2.80
CA LEU A 514 12.04 8.94 2.16
C LEU A 514 11.56 8.98 0.71
N TRP A 515 11.74 7.91 -0.07
CA TRP A 515 11.29 7.90 -1.46
C TRP A 515 9.76 7.84 -1.57
N ASN A 516 9.09 7.11 -0.68
CA ASN A 516 7.63 7.13 -0.60
C ASN A 516 7.10 8.50 -0.14
N ALA A 517 7.79 9.15 0.81
CA ALA A 517 7.44 10.52 1.19
C ALA A 517 7.61 11.49 0.01
N TYR A 518 8.71 11.36 -0.75
CA TYR A 518 8.92 12.13 -1.98
C TYR A 518 7.80 11.89 -3.01
N ALA A 519 7.43 10.63 -3.24
CA ALA A 519 6.37 10.28 -4.17
C ALA A 519 5.02 10.91 -3.80
N ALA A 520 4.82 11.24 -2.53
CA ALA A 520 3.62 11.87 -1.98
C ALA A 520 3.74 13.41 -1.83
N PHE A 521 4.87 14.03 -2.20
CA PHE A 521 5.19 15.45 -1.93
C PHE A 521 5.27 15.79 -0.43
N GLU A 522 5.66 14.84 0.40
CA GLU A 522 5.70 14.96 1.86
C GLU A 522 7.11 14.75 2.44
N GLU A 523 8.16 14.73 1.61
CA GLU A 523 9.56 14.53 2.04
C GLU A 523 10.08 15.65 2.94
N GLY A 524 9.48 16.83 2.87
CA GLY A 524 9.75 17.92 3.81
C GLY A 524 9.16 17.70 5.21
N GLU A 525 8.14 16.83 5.32
CA GLU A 525 7.42 16.57 6.56
C GLU A 525 7.75 15.24 7.22
N LYS A 526 8.02 14.18 6.45
CA LYS A 526 8.24 12.81 6.97
C LYS A 526 9.18 11.99 6.09
N GLY A 527 9.40 10.73 6.43
CA GLY A 527 10.23 9.78 5.68
C GLY A 527 11.72 9.80 6.06
N SER A 528 12.16 10.73 6.91
CA SER A 528 13.47 10.72 7.55
C SER A 528 13.38 11.18 9.00
N LEU A 529 14.33 10.73 9.84
CA LEU A 529 14.47 11.20 11.22
C LEU A 529 15.32 12.48 11.21
N THR A 530 14.66 13.61 10.95
CA THR A 530 15.30 14.93 10.88
C THR A 530 14.54 15.87 11.82
N PRO A 531 15.22 16.69 12.64
CA PRO A 531 14.56 17.67 13.50
C PRO A 531 13.58 18.55 12.71
N GLY A 532 12.39 18.77 13.28
CA GLY A 532 11.30 19.51 12.64
C GLY A 532 10.30 18.65 11.86
N LYS A 533 10.64 17.43 11.48
CA LYS A 533 9.74 16.50 10.81
C LYS A 533 8.82 15.76 11.78
N ARG A 534 7.85 15.03 11.21
CA ARG A 534 6.88 14.22 11.93
C ARG A 534 7.57 13.14 12.76
N ALA A 535 7.10 12.95 13.96
CA ALA A 535 7.63 12.00 14.91
C ALA A 535 7.05 10.59 14.71
N ASP A 536 7.34 10.00 13.55
CA ASP A 536 6.90 8.66 13.14
C ASP A 536 8.14 7.75 13.06
N VAL A 537 8.19 6.72 13.92
CA VAL A 537 9.37 5.85 14.10
C VAL A 537 8.93 4.40 14.22
N VAL A 538 9.68 3.48 13.62
CA VAL A 538 9.57 2.05 13.89
C VAL A 538 10.84 1.54 14.57
N VAL A 539 10.67 0.70 15.59
CA VAL A 539 11.75 0.00 16.30
C VAL A 539 11.66 -1.49 15.98
N LEU A 540 12.78 -2.08 15.58
CA LEU A 540 12.88 -3.45 15.09
C LEU A 540 13.90 -4.25 15.89
N SER A 541 13.70 -5.57 15.99
CA SER A 541 14.63 -6.49 16.68
C SER A 541 15.93 -6.74 15.92
N GLU A 542 15.99 -6.46 14.63
CA GLU A 542 17.13 -6.71 13.76
C GLU A 542 17.57 -5.42 13.07
N ASP A 543 18.88 -5.26 12.93
CA ASP A 543 19.49 -4.18 12.14
C ASP A 543 19.37 -4.51 10.64
N LEU A 544 18.36 -3.92 9.99
CA LEU A 544 18.05 -4.21 8.59
C LEU A 544 19.16 -3.80 7.60
N LEU A 545 20.06 -2.90 7.97
CA LEU A 545 21.21 -2.54 7.14
C LEU A 545 22.29 -3.64 7.13
N HIS A 546 22.51 -4.31 8.25
CA HIS A 546 23.70 -5.16 8.45
C HIS A 546 23.36 -6.63 8.73
N CYS A 547 22.13 -6.98 9.12
CA CYS A 547 21.77 -8.36 9.41
C CYS A 547 21.89 -9.27 8.17
N PRO A 548 22.13 -10.58 8.32
CA PRO A 548 22.00 -11.54 7.22
C PRO A 548 20.64 -11.41 6.52
N PRO A 549 20.56 -11.59 5.18
CA PRO A 549 19.30 -11.39 4.44
C PRO A 549 18.11 -12.16 5.00
N GLU A 550 18.33 -13.38 5.46
CA GLU A 550 17.30 -14.26 6.00
C GLU A 550 16.71 -13.72 7.31
N LYS A 551 17.47 -12.91 8.05
CA LYS A 551 17.03 -12.26 9.28
C LYS A 551 16.04 -11.12 9.04
N ILE A 552 15.98 -10.56 7.83
CA ILE A 552 14.96 -9.55 7.48
C ILE A 552 13.55 -10.10 7.71
N LEU A 553 13.27 -11.32 7.23
CA LEU A 553 11.95 -11.95 7.39
C LEU A 553 11.64 -12.37 8.85
N GLN A 554 12.67 -12.48 9.68
CA GLN A 554 12.56 -12.85 11.10
C GLN A 554 12.51 -11.63 12.01
N ALA A 555 12.79 -10.43 11.48
CA ALA A 555 12.73 -9.19 12.24
C ALA A 555 11.30 -8.96 12.77
N ARG A 556 11.24 -8.51 14.02
CA ARG A 556 9.98 -8.20 14.68
C ARG A 556 9.89 -6.71 14.92
N VAL A 557 8.74 -6.13 14.70
CA VAL A 557 8.44 -4.79 15.19
C VAL A 557 8.38 -4.85 16.72
N LEU A 558 9.12 -4.00 17.39
CA LEU A 558 9.12 -3.87 18.85
C LEU A 558 8.21 -2.73 19.27
N HIS A 559 8.31 -1.58 18.58
CA HIS A 559 7.46 -0.42 18.80
C HIS A 559 7.15 0.27 17.47
N THR A 560 5.93 0.81 17.38
CA THR A 560 5.52 1.74 16.32
C THR A 560 5.09 3.04 16.98
N ILE A 561 5.78 4.12 16.63
CA ILE A 561 5.53 5.47 17.14
C ILE A 561 4.86 6.26 16.01
N VAL A 562 3.72 6.85 16.28
CA VAL A 562 3.01 7.77 15.38
C VAL A 562 2.74 9.06 16.11
N ALA A 563 3.06 10.18 15.48
CA ALA A 563 2.90 11.51 16.09
C ALA A 563 3.52 11.60 17.50
N GLY A 564 4.71 11.00 17.68
CA GLY A 564 5.46 10.97 18.94
C GLY A 564 4.77 10.24 20.08
N ARG A 565 3.85 9.33 19.76
CA ARG A 565 3.17 8.45 20.74
C ARG A 565 3.38 7.00 20.36
N ARG A 566 3.60 6.15 21.33
CA ARG A 566 3.68 4.70 21.13
C ARG A 566 2.29 4.17 20.75
N ALA A 567 2.05 4.00 19.44
CA ALA A 567 0.77 3.55 18.89
C ALA A 567 0.64 2.03 18.96
N TRP A 568 1.77 1.29 18.96
CA TRP A 568 1.80 -0.16 19.12
C TRP A 568 3.10 -0.62 19.80
N SER A 569 3.04 -1.75 20.53
CA SER A 569 4.18 -2.38 21.19
C SER A 569 3.99 -3.90 21.22
N ALA A 570 5.05 -4.65 20.96
CA ALA A 570 5.09 -6.10 21.15
C ALA A 570 5.33 -6.53 22.61
N LEU A 571 5.65 -5.56 23.49
CA LEU A 571 6.01 -5.77 24.90
C LEU A 571 4.85 -5.43 25.82
#